data_b8cd42624e6cceb6aac3cd722e7ca77a
#
_entry.id   b8cd42624e6cceb6aac3cd722e7ca77a
#
_cell.length_a   1.000
_cell.length_b   1.000
_cell.length_c   1.000
_cell.angle_alpha   90.00
_cell.angle_beta   90.00
_cell.angle_gamma   90.00
#
_symmetry.space_group_name_H-M   'P 1'
#
loop_
_entity.id
_entity.type
_entity.pdbx_description
1 polymer ?
#
loop_
_entity_poly.entity_id
_entity_poly.type
_entity_poly.pdbx_seq_one_letter_code
_entity_poly.pdbx_strand_id
1 'polypeptide(L)'
;MNNPFDYIPDKRCDEAFDNLCRRLSALKQSGEAMNRNLLEQLESGKMIGVLLAENDRGEIETLYAFSGQLGADGFDHPMFVEPVFDYLEPDGYFKTHEREISLQSIIINEYKNGPLAQTHSDYESEKERVSKEIEEFKEQIRVSKSVRDVRRAAGCSKEEEKAMIRQSQYEKAELHRLKKKGEARLAPLEEEMSNARQQYNALKERRRIDSEELQRWLFDNFKVDNASGESKSLNEIFAETAFKVPPSGAGECCAPKLLQAAYRRGLQPLTIAEYWYGKSKDGEVRIHGHHYPACRGKCRPLLGWMLQGLDVTPPLGIENRGYAKVSPEIIFENEWFCVVNKPAGMLSVPGKGGELSVQQWLIEHYNHEQSKGIGKREIKMAHRLDQDTSGLLMATFGEESYKEMQRLFATRQVNKEYKAILEGDYRALKKPQRGIISLPLAPDILDRPRQRVDSEHGKESVTEYEFITSDGETSTIIFRPHTGRTHQLRVHAASQSGLGMPIVGDRLYGNKNRDVSRLHLHAMKLEFRFPITGEQYCFEIPVTEGKFGKN
;
A
#
# COMPACT_ATOMS: atom_id res chain seq x y z
N MET A 1 -13.79 -27.48 -7.02
CA MET A 1 -12.80 -26.60 -7.70
C MET A 1 -11.65 -26.29 -6.74
N ASN A 2 -10.37 -26.14 -7.22
CA ASN A 2 -9.28 -25.69 -6.36
C ASN A 2 -9.45 -24.24 -5.90
N ASN A 3 -8.83 -23.88 -4.74
CA ASN A 3 -8.89 -22.51 -4.23
C ASN A 3 -7.96 -21.60 -5.04
N PRO A 4 -8.44 -20.52 -5.68
CA PRO A 4 -7.61 -19.69 -6.55
C PRO A 4 -6.53 -18.86 -5.81
N PHE A 5 -6.60 -18.79 -4.48
CA PHE A 5 -5.66 -18.00 -3.66
C PHE A 5 -4.50 -18.80 -3.07
N ASP A 6 -4.62 -20.14 -3.07
CA ASP A 6 -3.60 -21.02 -2.48
C ASP A 6 -3.77 -22.46 -3.01
N TYR A 7 -2.99 -22.79 -4.02
CA TYR A 7 -3.09 -24.07 -4.73
C TYR A 7 -1.76 -24.49 -5.36
N ILE A 8 -1.65 -25.78 -5.64
CA ILE A 8 -0.69 -26.33 -6.58
C ILE A 8 -1.44 -26.51 -7.90
N PRO A 9 -0.93 -26.02 -9.04
CA PRO A 9 -1.58 -26.22 -10.33
C PRO A 9 -1.86 -27.70 -10.62
N ASP A 10 -3.03 -27.98 -11.16
CA ASP A 10 -3.33 -29.27 -11.76
C ASP A 10 -2.47 -29.45 -13.00
N LYS A 11 -1.85 -30.63 -13.19
CA LYS A 11 -1.02 -30.91 -14.37
C LYS A 11 -1.72 -30.64 -15.70
N ARG A 12 -3.03 -30.85 -15.75
CA ARG A 12 -3.85 -30.53 -16.93
C ARG A 12 -3.86 -29.03 -17.24
N CYS A 13 -3.79 -28.16 -16.21
CA CYS A 13 -3.65 -26.72 -16.42
C CYS A 13 -2.26 -26.37 -16.94
N ASP A 14 -1.20 -27.01 -16.46
CA ASP A 14 0.17 -26.85 -16.98
C ASP A 14 0.25 -27.23 -18.46
N GLU A 15 -0.28 -28.41 -18.83
CA GLU A 15 -0.36 -28.89 -20.21
C GLU A 15 -1.18 -27.96 -21.11
N ALA A 16 -2.30 -27.44 -20.62
CA ALA A 16 -3.13 -26.50 -21.35
C ALA A 16 -2.41 -25.15 -21.55
N PHE A 17 -1.68 -24.65 -20.57
CA PHE A 17 -0.87 -23.45 -20.71
C PHE A 17 0.26 -23.65 -21.74
N ASP A 18 0.97 -24.76 -21.70
CA ASP A 18 2.02 -25.10 -22.68
C ASP A 18 1.46 -25.20 -24.09
N ASN A 19 0.26 -25.77 -24.24
CA ASN A 19 -0.45 -25.83 -25.52
C ASN A 19 -0.77 -24.43 -26.04
N LEU A 20 -1.30 -23.54 -25.16
CA LEU A 20 -1.54 -22.13 -25.51
C LEU A 20 -0.26 -21.44 -25.96
N CYS A 21 0.87 -21.62 -25.27
CA CYS A 21 2.16 -21.03 -25.63
C CYS A 21 2.61 -21.47 -27.03
N ARG A 22 2.42 -22.77 -27.39
CA ARG A 22 2.69 -23.27 -28.73
C ARG A 22 1.80 -22.63 -29.79
N ARG A 23 0.51 -22.46 -29.51
CA ARG A 23 -0.43 -21.79 -30.41
C ARG A 23 -0.07 -20.31 -30.60
N LEU A 24 0.27 -19.59 -29.53
CA LEU A 24 0.72 -18.17 -29.60
C LEU A 24 2.03 -18.05 -30.41
N SER A 25 2.95 -18.99 -30.27
CA SER A 25 4.19 -19.04 -31.06
C SER A 25 3.91 -19.29 -32.56
N ALA A 26 2.94 -20.12 -32.89
CA ALA A 26 2.51 -20.34 -34.28
C ALA A 26 1.84 -19.07 -34.87
N LEU A 27 1.02 -18.34 -34.09
CA LEU A 27 0.45 -17.06 -34.52
C LEU A 27 1.53 -16.00 -34.81
N LYS A 28 2.63 -16.01 -34.08
CA LYS A 28 3.76 -15.11 -34.34
C LYS A 28 4.35 -15.31 -35.74
N GLN A 29 4.28 -16.53 -36.25
CA GLN A 29 4.80 -16.90 -37.59
C GLN A 29 3.82 -16.55 -38.72
N SER A 30 2.48 -16.39 -38.40
CA SER A 30 1.47 -16.08 -39.44
C SER A 30 1.58 -14.64 -39.99
N GLY A 31 2.19 -13.74 -39.29
CA GLY A 31 2.46 -12.37 -39.73
C GLY A 31 1.24 -11.43 -39.80
N GLU A 32 0.04 -11.85 -39.40
CA GLU A 32 -1.17 -11.03 -39.38
C GLU A 32 -1.07 -9.86 -38.40
N ALA A 33 -1.48 -8.66 -38.81
CA ALA A 33 -1.33 -7.43 -38.01
C ALA A 33 -2.06 -7.51 -36.67
N MET A 34 -3.27 -8.09 -36.62
CA MET A 34 -4.06 -8.26 -35.41
C MET A 34 -3.36 -9.19 -34.40
N ASN A 35 -2.78 -10.28 -34.89
CA ASN A 35 -2.01 -11.21 -34.08
C ASN A 35 -0.74 -10.58 -33.52
N ARG A 36 -0.11 -9.66 -34.24
CA ARG A 36 1.10 -8.94 -33.80
C ARG A 36 0.83 -8.06 -32.59
N ASN A 37 -0.23 -7.25 -32.60
CA ASN A 37 -0.59 -6.38 -31.49
C ASN A 37 -0.93 -7.19 -30.22
N LEU A 38 -1.71 -8.28 -30.35
CA LEU A 38 -1.98 -9.21 -29.25
C LEU A 38 -0.69 -9.75 -28.63
N LEU A 39 0.20 -10.27 -29.48
CA LEU A 39 1.45 -10.88 -29.02
C LEU A 39 2.38 -9.87 -28.35
N GLU A 40 2.55 -8.67 -28.89
CA GLU A 40 3.35 -7.61 -28.29
C GLU A 40 2.84 -7.23 -26.90
N GLN A 41 1.52 -7.10 -26.74
CA GLN A 41 0.91 -6.79 -25.45
C GLN A 41 1.05 -7.94 -24.45
N LEU A 42 0.89 -9.21 -24.86
CA LEU A 42 1.11 -10.36 -24.01
C LEU A 42 2.59 -10.49 -23.61
N GLU A 43 3.52 -10.35 -24.58
CA GLU A 43 4.97 -10.41 -24.36
C GLU A 43 5.50 -9.27 -23.47
N SER A 44 4.81 -8.14 -23.41
CA SER A 44 5.12 -7.04 -22.47
C SER A 44 4.91 -7.40 -21.00
N GLY A 45 4.28 -8.53 -20.70
CA GLY A 45 4.05 -9.09 -19.38
C GLY A 45 2.58 -9.03 -18.94
N LYS A 46 1.91 -10.16 -19.03
CA LYS A 46 0.51 -10.37 -18.62
C LYS A 46 0.37 -11.68 -17.83
N MET A 47 -0.62 -11.73 -16.92
CA MET A 47 -1.08 -13.03 -16.42
C MET A 47 -1.96 -13.68 -17.47
N ILE A 48 -1.80 -14.97 -17.66
CA ILE A 48 -2.69 -15.84 -18.43
C ILE A 48 -3.34 -16.82 -17.46
N GLY A 49 -4.65 -16.87 -17.47
CA GLY A 49 -5.44 -17.82 -16.69
C GLY A 49 -5.89 -18.99 -17.57
N VAL A 50 -5.92 -20.16 -16.98
CA VAL A 50 -6.47 -21.40 -17.54
C VAL A 50 -7.55 -21.91 -16.60
N LEU A 51 -8.74 -22.19 -17.11
CA LEU A 51 -9.82 -22.85 -16.39
C LEU A 51 -10.23 -24.12 -17.14
N LEU A 52 -10.24 -25.24 -16.44
CA LEU A 52 -10.88 -26.44 -16.91
C LEU A 52 -12.29 -26.50 -16.30
N ALA A 53 -13.28 -26.66 -17.16
CA ALA A 53 -14.67 -26.71 -16.76
C ALA A 53 -15.40 -27.85 -17.49
N GLU A 54 -16.42 -28.41 -16.87
CA GLU A 54 -17.19 -29.53 -17.39
C GLU A 54 -18.55 -29.04 -17.92
N ASN A 55 -18.94 -29.52 -19.08
CA ASN A 55 -20.26 -29.26 -19.64
C ASN A 55 -21.28 -30.31 -19.18
N ASP A 56 -22.56 -30.12 -19.52
CA ASP A 56 -23.66 -31.01 -19.14
C ASP A 56 -23.53 -32.46 -19.68
N ARG A 57 -22.57 -32.69 -20.61
CA ARG A 57 -22.29 -34.02 -21.18
C ARG A 57 -21.12 -34.71 -20.48
N GLY A 58 -20.50 -34.07 -19.49
CA GLY A 58 -19.28 -34.59 -18.83
C GLY A 58 -18.00 -34.34 -19.62
N GLU A 59 -18.03 -33.51 -20.67
CA GLU A 59 -16.84 -33.18 -21.45
C GLU A 59 -16.11 -31.97 -20.83
N ILE A 60 -14.78 -32.04 -20.79
CA ILE A 60 -13.93 -30.99 -20.23
C ILE A 60 -13.59 -29.96 -21.31
N GLU A 61 -14.00 -28.74 -21.08
CA GLU A 61 -13.63 -27.57 -21.89
C GLU A 61 -12.49 -26.79 -21.19
N THR A 62 -11.58 -26.26 -22.02
CA THR A 62 -10.47 -25.41 -21.54
C THR A 62 -10.72 -23.97 -21.95
N LEU A 63 -10.84 -23.08 -20.96
CA LEU A 63 -11.01 -21.64 -21.15
C LEU A 63 -9.70 -20.92 -20.82
N TYR A 64 -9.38 -19.89 -21.62
CA TYR A 64 -8.21 -19.04 -21.42
C TYR A 64 -8.62 -17.58 -21.23
N ALA A 65 -7.93 -16.85 -20.35
CA ALA A 65 -8.06 -15.41 -20.17
C ALA A 65 -6.69 -14.77 -19.96
N PHE A 66 -6.57 -13.49 -20.22
CA PHE A 66 -5.41 -12.68 -19.82
C PHE A 66 -5.84 -11.55 -18.90
N SER A 67 -4.90 -11.04 -18.08
CA SER A 67 -5.16 -9.96 -17.14
C SER A 67 -5.21 -8.59 -17.82
N GLY A 68 -6.17 -7.73 -17.40
CA GLY A 68 -6.44 -6.42 -17.99
C GLY A 68 -7.15 -6.52 -19.33
N GLN A 69 -7.30 -5.41 -20.01
CA GLN A 69 -7.87 -5.33 -21.36
C GLN A 69 -6.77 -5.02 -22.37
N LEU A 70 -6.98 -5.34 -23.62
CA LEU A 70 -6.09 -5.07 -24.74
C LEU A 70 -6.67 -3.90 -25.55
N GLY A 71 -5.96 -2.78 -25.58
CA GLY A 71 -6.07 -1.66 -26.51
C GLY A 71 -7.45 -1.08 -26.83
N ALA A 72 -7.44 0.00 -27.64
CA ALA A 72 -8.63 0.78 -27.99
C ALA A 72 -9.54 0.14 -29.07
N ASP A 73 -9.11 -0.99 -29.65
CA ASP A 73 -9.77 -1.54 -30.85
C ASP A 73 -10.72 -2.71 -30.55
N GLY A 74 -11.12 -2.87 -29.27
CA GLY A 74 -11.96 -3.98 -28.85
C GLY A 74 -11.21 -5.32 -28.95
N PHE A 75 -11.46 -6.23 -27.99
CA PHE A 75 -10.80 -7.52 -28.02
C PHE A 75 -11.79 -8.61 -28.45
N ASP A 76 -11.61 -9.16 -29.61
CA ASP A 76 -12.28 -10.39 -30.05
C ASP A 76 -11.27 -11.38 -30.65
N HIS A 77 -10.59 -12.13 -29.76
CA HIS A 77 -9.72 -13.20 -30.22
C HIS A 77 -10.22 -14.54 -29.71
N PRO A 78 -10.57 -15.48 -30.61
CA PRO A 78 -11.27 -16.73 -30.28
C PRO A 78 -10.54 -17.68 -29.32
N MET A 79 -9.27 -17.41 -29.02
CA MET A 79 -8.50 -18.18 -28.03
C MET A 79 -8.77 -17.78 -26.59
N PHE A 80 -9.32 -16.62 -26.33
CA PHE A 80 -9.54 -16.11 -24.98
C PHE A 80 -11.02 -15.81 -24.74
N VAL A 81 -11.44 -15.87 -23.48
CA VAL A 81 -12.79 -15.48 -23.11
C VAL A 81 -12.95 -13.96 -23.14
N GLU A 82 -14.17 -13.51 -23.40
CA GLU A 82 -14.53 -12.11 -23.39
C GLU A 82 -14.30 -11.44 -22.02
N PRO A 83 -14.12 -10.10 -21.97
CA PRO A 83 -14.12 -9.38 -20.71
C PRO A 83 -15.46 -9.56 -19.99
N VAL A 84 -15.45 -9.47 -18.65
CA VAL A 84 -16.68 -9.57 -17.85
C VAL A 84 -17.68 -8.48 -18.25
N PHE A 85 -17.17 -7.27 -18.46
CA PHE A 85 -17.90 -6.11 -18.93
C PHE A 85 -17.03 -5.34 -19.92
N ASP A 86 -17.51 -5.20 -21.15
CA ASP A 86 -16.81 -4.41 -22.18
C ASP A 86 -17.20 -2.93 -22.06
N TYR A 87 -16.42 -2.17 -21.30
CA TYR A 87 -16.56 -0.71 -21.18
C TYR A 87 -15.66 0.06 -22.14
N LEU A 88 -14.83 -0.65 -22.94
CA LEU A 88 -13.94 -0.02 -23.93
C LEU A 88 -14.57 0.06 -25.34
N GLU A 89 -15.82 -0.36 -25.50
CA GLU A 89 -16.55 -0.19 -26.73
C GLU A 89 -16.42 1.27 -27.23
N PRO A 90 -15.94 1.51 -28.47
CA PRO A 90 -15.54 2.84 -28.95
C PRO A 90 -16.60 3.92 -28.83
N ASP A 91 -17.87 3.60 -29.08
CA ASP A 91 -19.01 4.51 -28.99
C ASP A 91 -19.88 4.25 -27.76
N GLY A 92 -19.42 3.41 -26.85
CA GLY A 92 -20.09 3.10 -25.60
C GLY A 92 -20.08 4.28 -24.63
N TYR A 93 -20.96 4.20 -23.63
CA TYR A 93 -21.14 5.25 -22.63
C TYR A 93 -19.82 5.66 -21.95
N PHE A 94 -19.03 4.69 -21.50
CA PHE A 94 -17.78 4.97 -20.80
C PHE A 94 -16.79 5.73 -21.69
N LYS A 95 -16.54 5.26 -22.91
CA LYS A 95 -15.57 5.87 -23.84
C LYS A 95 -15.99 7.25 -24.30
N THR A 96 -17.27 7.50 -24.46
CA THR A 96 -17.79 8.83 -24.80
C THR A 96 -17.52 9.84 -23.69
N HIS A 97 -17.88 9.50 -22.43
CA HIS A 97 -17.67 10.39 -21.29
C HIS A 97 -16.18 10.50 -20.90
N GLU A 98 -15.38 9.44 -21.09
CA GLU A 98 -13.92 9.50 -20.90
C GLU A 98 -13.27 10.53 -21.84
N ARG A 99 -13.74 10.60 -23.13
CA ARG A 99 -13.27 11.61 -24.09
C ARG A 99 -13.64 13.03 -23.61
N GLU A 100 -14.88 13.23 -23.14
CA GLU A 100 -15.31 14.53 -22.59
C GLU A 100 -14.46 14.97 -21.41
N ILE A 101 -14.20 14.07 -20.45
CA ILE A 101 -13.33 14.33 -19.28
C ILE A 101 -11.89 14.62 -19.73
N SER A 102 -11.41 13.95 -20.77
CA SER A 102 -10.11 14.19 -21.35
C SER A 102 -9.99 15.57 -21.97
N LEU A 103 -11.04 16.03 -22.70
CA LEU A 103 -11.12 17.39 -23.23
C LEU A 103 -11.12 18.44 -22.11
N GLN A 104 -11.86 18.21 -21.02
CA GLN A 104 -11.81 19.09 -19.85
C GLN A 104 -10.40 19.21 -19.29
N SER A 105 -9.61 18.13 -19.30
CA SER A 105 -8.21 18.16 -18.84
C SER A 105 -7.34 19.06 -19.71
N ILE A 106 -7.58 19.09 -21.03
CA ILE A 106 -6.90 19.99 -21.96
C ILE A 106 -7.28 21.45 -21.65
N ILE A 107 -8.58 21.73 -21.51
CA ILE A 107 -9.09 23.08 -21.17
C ILE A 107 -8.51 23.58 -19.85
N ILE A 108 -8.46 22.74 -18.81
CA ILE A 108 -7.86 23.08 -17.52
C ILE A 108 -6.37 23.44 -17.67
N ASN A 109 -5.65 22.68 -18.48
CA ASN A 109 -4.23 22.93 -18.70
C ASN A 109 -3.98 24.21 -19.50
N GLU A 110 -4.79 24.48 -20.53
CA GLU A 110 -4.76 25.73 -21.29
C GLU A 110 -5.08 26.93 -20.41
N TYR A 111 -6.13 26.83 -19.57
CA TYR A 111 -6.50 27.89 -18.64
C TYR A 111 -5.40 28.17 -17.61
N LYS A 112 -4.75 27.12 -17.09
CA LYS A 112 -3.64 27.23 -16.14
C LYS A 112 -2.45 27.97 -16.74
N ASN A 113 -2.08 27.61 -17.98
CA ASN A 113 -0.88 28.14 -18.63
C ASN A 113 -1.13 29.47 -19.38
N GLY A 114 -2.37 29.83 -19.67
CA GLY A 114 -2.81 31.05 -20.28
C GLY A 114 -3.36 32.06 -19.28
N PRO A 115 -4.70 32.15 -19.11
CA PRO A 115 -5.33 33.21 -18.32
C PRO A 115 -4.84 33.31 -16.86
N LEU A 116 -4.71 32.17 -16.17
CA LEU A 116 -4.26 32.15 -14.77
C LEU A 116 -2.80 32.58 -14.63
N ALA A 117 -1.93 32.14 -15.51
CA ALA A 117 -0.52 32.53 -15.51
C ALA A 117 -0.34 34.01 -15.87
N GLN A 118 -1.14 34.54 -16.81
CA GLN A 118 -1.11 35.92 -17.21
C GLN A 118 -1.52 36.86 -16.08
N THR A 119 -2.68 36.60 -15.44
CA THR A 119 -3.14 37.46 -14.32
C THR A 119 -2.15 37.47 -13.15
N HIS A 120 -1.50 36.34 -12.88
CA HIS A 120 -0.44 36.27 -11.88
C HIS A 120 0.78 37.10 -12.26
N SER A 121 1.22 37.01 -13.53
CA SER A 121 2.35 37.77 -14.06
C SER A 121 2.09 39.28 -14.04
N ASP A 122 0.88 39.71 -14.40
CA ASP A 122 0.48 41.11 -14.43
C ASP A 122 0.46 41.69 -13.00
N TYR A 123 -0.10 40.95 -12.05
CA TYR A 123 -0.10 41.33 -10.63
C TYR A 123 1.32 41.46 -10.07
N GLU A 124 2.18 40.46 -10.26
CA GLU A 124 3.55 40.50 -9.72
C GLU A 124 4.40 41.58 -10.40
N SER A 125 4.22 41.81 -11.70
CA SER A 125 4.91 42.87 -12.42
C SER A 125 4.53 44.26 -11.92
N GLU A 126 3.25 44.51 -11.67
CA GLU A 126 2.77 45.79 -11.15
C GLU A 126 3.17 45.98 -9.66
N LYS A 127 3.14 44.93 -8.88
CA LYS A 127 3.60 44.91 -7.47
C LYS A 127 5.09 45.26 -7.34
N GLU A 128 5.91 44.74 -8.28
CA GLU A 128 7.34 45.09 -8.36
C GLU A 128 7.53 46.56 -8.70
N ARG A 129 6.75 47.10 -9.66
CA ARG A 129 6.77 48.53 -10.02
C ARG A 129 6.40 49.44 -8.85
N VAL A 130 5.28 49.11 -8.17
CA VAL A 130 4.83 49.87 -7.00
C VAL A 130 5.86 49.83 -5.86
N SER A 131 6.43 48.65 -5.62
CA SER A 131 7.47 48.49 -4.61
C SER A 131 8.70 49.33 -4.90
N LYS A 132 9.14 49.34 -6.17
CA LYS A 132 10.29 50.14 -6.63
C LYS A 132 10.05 51.64 -6.50
N GLU A 133 8.89 52.12 -6.93
CA GLU A 133 8.49 53.52 -6.78
C GLU A 133 8.51 53.97 -5.29
N ILE A 134 8.00 53.14 -4.40
CA ILE A 134 7.97 53.41 -2.95
C ILE A 134 9.39 53.42 -2.37
N GLU A 135 10.24 52.47 -2.74
CA GLU A 135 11.62 52.42 -2.23
C GLU A 135 12.48 53.57 -2.75
N GLU A 136 12.36 53.94 -4.04
CA GLU A 136 13.02 55.12 -4.61
C GLU A 136 12.63 56.41 -3.86
N PHE A 137 11.34 56.59 -3.54
CA PHE A 137 10.88 57.74 -2.80
C PHE A 137 11.31 57.73 -1.33
N LYS A 138 11.36 56.56 -0.69
CA LYS A 138 11.91 56.42 0.68
C LYS A 138 13.40 56.79 0.69
N GLU A 139 14.17 56.45 -0.32
CA GLU A 139 15.58 56.79 -0.41
C GLU A 139 15.74 58.32 -0.57
N GLN A 140 14.92 58.98 -1.41
CA GLN A 140 14.89 60.43 -1.51
C GLN A 140 14.60 61.09 -0.17
N ILE A 141 13.64 60.59 0.61
CA ILE A 141 13.37 61.08 1.96
C ILE A 141 14.58 60.90 2.87
N ARG A 142 15.28 59.76 2.80
CA ARG A 142 16.48 59.46 3.58
C ARG A 142 17.61 60.46 3.30
N VAL A 143 17.88 60.72 2.01
CA VAL A 143 18.87 61.71 1.57
C VAL A 143 18.46 63.11 2.06
N SER A 144 17.21 63.53 1.81
CA SER A 144 16.67 64.82 2.23
C SER A 144 16.75 65.01 3.74
N LYS A 145 16.48 63.95 4.52
CA LYS A 145 16.62 63.97 5.98
C LYS A 145 18.07 64.17 6.42
N SER A 146 19.03 63.46 5.77
CA SER A 146 20.46 63.62 6.04
C SER A 146 20.93 65.06 5.81
N VAL A 147 20.51 65.68 4.71
CA VAL A 147 20.81 67.09 4.41
C VAL A 147 20.26 68.01 5.47
N ARG A 148 19.02 67.83 5.92
CA ARG A 148 18.39 68.61 7.00
C ARG A 148 19.14 68.45 8.35
N ASP A 149 19.58 67.22 8.66
CA ASP A 149 20.30 66.93 9.91
C ASP A 149 21.68 67.60 9.93
N VAL A 150 22.42 67.57 8.80
CA VAL A 150 23.68 68.32 8.61
C VAL A 150 23.47 69.85 8.77
N ARG A 151 22.41 70.40 8.14
CA ARG A 151 22.10 71.82 8.24
C ARG A 151 21.75 72.26 9.67
N ARG A 152 20.99 71.43 10.41
CA ARG A 152 20.70 71.70 11.82
C ARG A 152 21.99 71.69 12.69
N ALA A 153 22.90 70.74 12.43
CA ALA A 153 24.18 70.65 13.15
C ALA A 153 25.08 71.87 12.86
N ALA A 154 25.02 72.45 11.68
CA ALA A 154 25.76 73.65 11.29
C ALA A 154 25.17 74.95 11.84
N GLY A 155 23.99 74.93 12.47
CA GLY A 155 23.26 76.11 12.97
C GLY A 155 22.32 76.65 11.89
N CYS A 156 21.02 76.81 12.18
CA CYS A 156 20.02 77.35 11.25
C CYS A 156 19.14 78.40 11.93
N SER A 157 18.57 79.32 11.13
CA SER A 157 17.58 80.31 11.58
C SER A 157 16.22 79.64 11.94
N LYS A 158 15.39 80.35 12.72
CA LYS A 158 14.02 79.86 13.05
C LYS A 158 13.14 79.70 11.79
N GLU A 159 13.34 80.52 10.76
CA GLU A 159 12.63 80.43 9.47
C GLU A 159 13.08 79.17 8.69
N GLU A 160 14.36 78.87 8.66
CA GLU A 160 14.91 77.67 8.00
C GLU A 160 14.43 76.38 8.70
N GLU A 161 14.39 76.39 10.03
CA GLU A 161 13.85 75.24 10.80
C GLU A 161 12.38 74.96 10.52
N LYS A 162 11.54 76.01 10.45
CA LYS A 162 10.14 75.90 10.04
C LYS A 162 9.99 75.35 8.62
N ALA A 163 10.86 75.77 7.67
CA ALA A 163 10.86 75.28 6.30
C ALA A 163 11.21 73.79 6.26
N MET A 164 12.22 73.31 6.98
CA MET A 164 12.62 71.91 7.09
C MET A 164 11.52 71.04 7.71
N ILE A 165 10.78 71.53 8.68
CA ILE A 165 9.63 70.85 9.29
C ILE A 165 8.51 70.71 8.23
N ARG A 166 8.16 71.78 7.49
CA ARG A 166 7.15 71.69 6.44
C ARG A 166 7.54 70.71 5.34
N GLN A 167 8.81 70.72 4.92
CA GLN A 167 9.34 69.79 3.93
C GLN A 167 9.19 68.31 4.43
N SER A 168 9.56 68.03 5.66
CA SER A 168 9.42 66.68 6.24
C SER A 168 7.94 66.24 6.34
N GLN A 169 7.02 67.16 6.66
CA GLN A 169 5.60 66.87 6.65
C GLN A 169 5.05 66.60 5.27
N TYR A 170 5.48 67.39 4.26
CA TYR A 170 5.13 67.20 2.85
C TYR A 170 5.63 65.82 2.34
N GLU A 171 6.89 65.49 2.59
CA GLU A 171 7.48 64.21 2.19
C GLU A 171 6.70 63.01 2.80
N LYS A 172 6.31 63.07 4.07
CA LYS A 172 5.50 62.03 4.72
C LYS A 172 4.11 61.90 4.09
N ALA A 173 3.47 63.03 3.82
CA ALA A 173 2.15 63.08 3.18
C ALA A 173 2.21 62.48 1.77
N GLU A 174 3.27 62.83 0.99
CA GLU A 174 3.46 62.34 -0.36
C GLU A 174 3.78 60.84 -0.41
N LEU A 175 4.59 60.32 0.53
CA LEU A 175 4.79 58.90 0.70
C LEU A 175 3.48 58.15 0.98
N HIS A 176 2.62 58.72 1.81
CA HIS A 176 1.31 58.12 2.11
C HIS A 176 0.41 58.11 0.85
N ARG A 177 0.39 59.19 0.07
CA ARG A 177 -0.33 59.27 -1.21
C ARG A 177 0.19 58.27 -2.23
N LEU A 178 1.50 58.12 -2.32
CA LEU A 178 2.14 57.18 -3.23
C LEU A 178 1.75 55.70 -2.89
N LYS A 179 1.77 55.34 -1.60
CA LYS A 179 1.31 54.03 -1.14
C LYS A 179 -0.14 53.79 -1.51
N LYS A 180 -1.04 54.73 -1.17
CA LYS A 180 -2.48 54.64 -1.48
C LYS A 180 -2.74 54.53 -3.00
N LYS A 181 -1.96 55.26 -3.82
CA LYS A 181 -2.03 55.17 -5.28
C LYS A 181 -1.56 53.80 -5.76
N GLY A 182 -0.51 53.22 -5.15
CA GLY A 182 -0.03 51.89 -5.42
C GLY A 182 -1.07 50.81 -5.08
N GLU A 183 -1.67 50.89 -3.93
CA GLU A 183 -2.76 49.98 -3.51
C GLU A 183 -3.95 50.03 -4.48
N ALA A 184 -4.34 51.25 -4.91
CA ALA A 184 -5.44 51.42 -5.86
C ALA A 184 -5.12 50.84 -7.29
N ARG A 185 -3.85 50.77 -7.66
CA ARG A 185 -3.41 50.11 -8.92
C ARG A 185 -3.39 48.59 -8.79
N LEU A 186 -3.06 48.06 -7.61
CA LEU A 186 -2.98 46.62 -7.35
C LEU A 186 -4.36 45.95 -7.14
N ALA A 187 -5.30 46.66 -6.50
CA ALA A 187 -6.60 46.10 -6.15
C ALA A 187 -7.36 45.46 -7.33
N PRO A 188 -7.49 46.08 -8.53
CA PRO A 188 -8.16 45.46 -9.67
C PRO A 188 -7.44 44.20 -10.17
N LEU A 189 -6.10 44.22 -10.19
CA LEU A 189 -5.31 43.08 -10.63
C LEU A 189 -5.40 41.90 -9.64
N GLU A 190 -5.49 42.19 -8.33
CA GLU A 190 -5.71 41.18 -7.30
C GLU A 190 -7.10 40.54 -7.43
N GLU A 191 -8.12 41.33 -7.75
CA GLU A 191 -9.47 40.84 -8.04
C GLU A 191 -9.49 39.97 -9.30
N GLU A 192 -8.83 40.39 -10.38
CA GLU A 192 -8.72 39.59 -11.62
C GLU A 192 -8.00 38.26 -11.38
N MET A 193 -6.88 38.26 -10.65
CA MET A 193 -6.15 37.06 -10.28
C MET A 193 -7.01 36.13 -9.38
N SER A 194 -7.76 36.69 -8.43
CA SER A 194 -8.69 35.94 -7.57
C SER A 194 -9.78 35.27 -8.40
N ASN A 195 -10.39 36.01 -9.33
CA ASN A 195 -11.44 35.49 -10.21
C ASN A 195 -10.91 34.41 -11.13
N ALA A 196 -9.74 34.59 -11.73
CA ALA A 196 -9.10 33.56 -12.55
C ALA A 196 -8.81 32.29 -11.75
N ARG A 197 -8.36 32.42 -10.49
CA ARG A 197 -8.12 31.29 -9.59
C ARG A 197 -9.43 30.55 -9.22
N GLN A 198 -10.51 31.27 -8.98
CA GLN A 198 -11.82 30.67 -8.72
C GLN A 198 -12.31 29.87 -9.95
N GLN A 199 -12.20 30.43 -11.16
CA GLN A 199 -12.57 29.74 -12.38
C GLN A 199 -11.73 28.48 -12.61
N TYR A 200 -10.42 28.55 -12.41
CA TYR A 200 -9.54 27.37 -12.48
C TYR A 200 -9.96 26.27 -11.52
N ASN A 201 -10.28 26.63 -10.28
CA ASN A 201 -10.73 25.68 -9.27
C ASN A 201 -12.11 25.09 -9.63
N ALA A 202 -13.03 25.87 -10.17
CA ALA A 202 -14.33 25.41 -10.63
C ALA A 202 -14.21 24.39 -11.78
N LEU A 203 -13.32 24.65 -12.76
CA LEU A 203 -13.06 23.69 -13.83
C LEU A 203 -12.48 22.36 -13.32
N LYS A 204 -11.56 22.41 -12.37
CA LYS A 204 -11.01 21.21 -11.73
C LYS A 204 -12.06 20.43 -10.97
N GLU A 205 -12.91 21.12 -10.22
CA GLU A 205 -13.96 20.50 -9.43
C GLU A 205 -14.99 19.83 -10.34
N ARG A 206 -15.39 20.49 -11.43
CA ARG A 206 -16.30 19.90 -12.41
C ARG A 206 -15.73 18.60 -12.99
N ARG A 207 -14.45 18.64 -13.46
CA ARG A 207 -13.79 17.43 -13.97
C ARG A 207 -13.70 16.31 -12.93
N ARG A 208 -13.47 16.66 -11.64
CA ARG A 208 -13.44 15.67 -10.55
C ARG A 208 -14.79 14.98 -10.39
N ILE A 209 -15.87 15.76 -10.36
CA ILE A 209 -17.25 15.25 -10.24
C ILE A 209 -17.58 14.32 -11.42
N ASP A 210 -17.34 14.77 -12.64
CA ASP A 210 -17.65 14.01 -13.85
C ASP A 210 -16.83 12.69 -13.88
N SER A 211 -15.58 12.70 -13.43
CA SER A 211 -14.73 11.50 -13.31
C SER A 211 -15.24 10.53 -12.24
N GLU A 212 -15.71 11.03 -11.10
CA GLU A 212 -16.28 10.20 -10.02
C GLU A 212 -17.62 9.60 -10.43
N GLU A 213 -18.44 10.35 -11.15
CA GLU A 213 -19.73 9.88 -11.70
C GLU A 213 -19.51 8.76 -12.74
N LEU A 214 -18.54 8.95 -13.65
CA LEU A 214 -18.20 7.94 -14.64
C LEU A 214 -17.66 6.66 -13.98
N GLN A 215 -16.82 6.79 -12.96
CA GLN A 215 -16.30 5.65 -12.22
C GLN A 215 -17.40 4.91 -11.46
N ARG A 216 -18.35 5.63 -10.86
CA ARG A 216 -19.52 5.04 -10.18
C ARG A 216 -20.37 4.28 -11.17
N TRP A 217 -20.68 4.89 -12.31
CA TRP A 217 -21.43 4.25 -13.38
C TRP A 217 -20.77 2.94 -13.83
N LEU A 218 -19.44 2.95 -14.04
CA LEU A 218 -18.68 1.76 -14.40
C LEU A 218 -18.88 0.64 -13.37
N PHE A 219 -18.72 0.94 -12.09
CA PHE A 219 -18.81 -0.06 -11.03
C PHE A 219 -20.22 -0.56 -10.77
N ASP A 220 -21.26 0.24 -11.04
CA ASP A 220 -22.66 -0.16 -10.93
C ASP A 220 -23.09 -1.06 -12.10
N ASN A 221 -22.51 -0.84 -13.29
CA ASN A 221 -22.81 -1.63 -14.48
C ASN A 221 -21.92 -2.86 -14.66
N PHE A 222 -20.78 -2.89 -13.98
CA PHE A 222 -19.88 -4.06 -13.97
C PHE A 222 -20.46 -5.12 -13.02
N LYS A 223 -21.25 -6.03 -13.56
CA LYS A 223 -21.91 -7.11 -12.81
C LYS A 223 -21.18 -8.44 -13.01
N VAL A 224 -21.12 -9.23 -11.94
CA VAL A 224 -20.56 -10.58 -11.91
C VAL A 224 -21.54 -11.56 -11.30
N ASP A 225 -21.57 -12.75 -11.87
CA ASP A 225 -22.42 -13.83 -11.42
C ASP A 225 -21.69 -14.75 -10.44
N ASN A 226 -22.42 -15.37 -9.52
CA ASN A 226 -21.92 -16.47 -8.71
C ASN A 226 -22.37 -17.82 -9.29
N ALA A 227 -21.86 -18.92 -8.75
CA ALA A 227 -22.23 -20.26 -9.22
C ALA A 227 -23.67 -20.68 -8.90
N SER A 228 -24.37 -19.93 -8.04
CA SER A 228 -25.80 -20.11 -7.76
C SER A 228 -26.69 -19.35 -8.75
N GLY A 229 -26.12 -18.62 -9.72
CA GLY A 229 -26.86 -17.85 -10.72
C GLY A 229 -27.33 -16.46 -10.24
N GLU A 230 -26.81 -15.97 -9.10
CA GLU A 230 -27.08 -14.62 -8.60
C GLU A 230 -26.05 -13.63 -9.13
N SER A 231 -26.49 -12.39 -9.42
CA SER A 231 -25.63 -11.34 -9.97
C SER A 231 -25.51 -10.16 -9.01
N LYS A 232 -24.28 -9.64 -8.82
CA LYS A 232 -24.00 -8.39 -8.08
C LYS A 232 -23.07 -7.48 -8.86
N SER A 233 -23.25 -6.17 -8.69
CA SER A 233 -22.31 -5.18 -9.20
C SER A 233 -21.04 -5.12 -8.34
N LEU A 234 -19.96 -4.53 -8.90
CA LEU A 234 -18.75 -4.30 -8.11
C LEU A 234 -19.01 -3.41 -6.89
N ASN A 235 -19.84 -2.37 -7.03
CA ASN A 235 -20.19 -1.50 -5.90
C ASN A 235 -20.89 -2.27 -4.79
N GLU A 236 -21.86 -3.13 -5.08
CA GLU A 236 -22.54 -3.95 -4.08
C GLU A 236 -21.57 -4.88 -3.35
N ILE A 237 -20.67 -5.56 -4.09
CA ILE A 237 -19.68 -6.47 -3.48
C ILE A 237 -18.70 -5.73 -2.56
N PHE A 238 -18.18 -4.58 -3.02
CA PHE A 238 -17.17 -3.85 -2.27
C PHE A 238 -17.72 -3.00 -1.13
N ALA A 239 -18.99 -2.59 -1.17
CA ALA A 239 -19.66 -1.87 -0.09
C ALA A 239 -19.61 -2.62 1.25
N GLU A 240 -19.65 -3.94 1.23
CA GLU A 240 -19.58 -4.82 2.40
C GLU A 240 -18.14 -5.04 2.91
N THR A 241 -17.13 -4.54 2.20
CA THR A 241 -15.70 -4.73 2.51
C THR A 241 -15.07 -3.51 3.20
N ALA A 242 -13.85 -3.68 3.73
CA ALA A 242 -13.05 -2.57 4.24
C ALA A 242 -12.67 -1.54 3.17
N PHE A 243 -12.71 -1.90 1.89
CA PHE A 243 -12.40 -0.99 0.78
C PHE A 243 -13.50 0.03 0.51
N LYS A 244 -14.77 -0.30 0.80
CA LYS A 244 -15.98 0.50 0.51
C LYS A 244 -16.20 0.84 -0.97
N VAL A 245 -15.12 1.07 -1.72
CA VAL A 245 -15.13 1.39 -3.16
C VAL A 245 -14.24 0.40 -3.90
N PRO A 246 -14.65 -0.12 -5.07
CA PRO A 246 -13.81 -1.01 -5.86
C PRO A 246 -12.49 -0.33 -6.26
N PRO A 247 -11.33 -0.99 -6.09
CA PRO A 247 -10.07 -0.46 -6.61
C PRO A 247 -10.04 -0.54 -8.15
N SER A 248 -9.33 0.39 -8.79
CA SER A 248 -9.17 0.42 -10.25
C SER A 248 -8.72 -0.94 -10.81
N GLY A 249 -9.35 -1.39 -11.90
CA GLY A 249 -9.10 -2.69 -12.55
C GLY A 249 -9.60 -3.91 -11.75
N ALA A 250 -10.54 -3.72 -10.78
CA ALA A 250 -11.26 -4.83 -10.17
C ALA A 250 -12.11 -5.53 -11.23
N GLY A 251 -12.08 -6.88 -11.25
CA GLY A 251 -12.81 -7.69 -12.26
C GLY A 251 -12.05 -7.96 -13.56
N GLU A 252 -10.95 -7.27 -13.84
CA GLU A 252 -10.17 -7.46 -15.08
C GLU A 252 -9.10 -8.56 -14.98
N CYS A 253 -8.95 -9.22 -13.84
CA CYS A 253 -8.03 -10.35 -13.68
C CYS A 253 -8.53 -11.59 -14.39
N CYS A 254 -7.65 -12.61 -14.57
CA CYS A 254 -8.00 -13.82 -15.31
C CYS A 254 -9.11 -14.62 -14.64
N ALA A 255 -9.04 -14.87 -13.33
CA ALA A 255 -10.03 -15.70 -12.63
C ALA A 255 -11.47 -15.17 -12.73
N PRO A 256 -11.77 -13.87 -12.50
CA PRO A 256 -13.13 -13.34 -12.71
C PRO A 256 -13.66 -13.55 -14.15
N LYS A 257 -12.83 -13.31 -15.16
CA LYS A 257 -13.21 -13.51 -16.57
C LYS A 257 -13.54 -14.97 -16.86
N LEU A 258 -12.69 -15.88 -16.40
CA LEU A 258 -12.86 -17.31 -16.63
C LEU A 258 -14.11 -17.85 -15.94
N LEU A 259 -14.35 -17.47 -14.70
CA LEU A 259 -15.56 -17.88 -13.97
C LEU A 259 -16.83 -17.31 -14.61
N GLN A 260 -16.80 -16.01 -14.96
CA GLN A 260 -17.94 -15.39 -15.65
C GLN A 260 -18.26 -16.07 -16.97
N ALA A 261 -17.25 -16.39 -17.77
CA ALA A 261 -17.41 -17.09 -19.04
C ALA A 261 -17.94 -18.52 -18.83
N ALA A 262 -17.45 -19.24 -17.83
CA ALA A 262 -17.95 -20.56 -17.49
C ALA A 262 -19.43 -20.51 -17.08
N TYR A 263 -19.82 -19.60 -16.21
CA TYR A 263 -21.24 -19.44 -15.77
C TYR A 263 -22.17 -19.07 -16.93
N ARG A 264 -21.77 -18.12 -17.78
CA ARG A 264 -22.56 -17.74 -18.97
C ARG A 264 -22.75 -18.88 -19.97
N ARG A 265 -21.77 -19.82 -20.01
CA ARG A 265 -21.84 -21.00 -20.90
C ARG A 265 -22.44 -22.23 -20.23
N GLY A 266 -22.92 -22.13 -18.99
CA GLY A 266 -23.44 -23.26 -18.22
C GLY A 266 -22.42 -24.33 -17.87
N LEU A 267 -21.12 -23.96 -17.82
CA LEU A 267 -20.03 -24.89 -17.50
C LEU A 267 -19.77 -24.93 -15.99
N GLN A 268 -19.45 -26.11 -15.46
CA GLN A 268 -19.05 -26.30 -14.07
C GLN A 268 -17.54 -26.18 -13.92
N PRO A 269 -17.01 -25.17 -13.20
CA PRO A 269 -15.57 -25.01 -12.97
C PRO A 269 -14.96 -26.19 -12.17
N LEU A 270 -13.91 -26.80 -12.69
CA LEU A 270 -13.19 -27.92 -12.06
C LEU A 270 -11.88 -27.48 -11.40
N THR A 271 -11.04 -26.77 -12.15
CA THR A 271 -9.73 -26.30 -11.67
C THR A 271 -9.25 -25.09 -12.44
N ILE A 272 -8.57 -24.17 -11.74
CA ILE A 272 -8.07 -22.90 -12.30
C ILE A 272 -6.58 -22.74 -11.96
N ALA A 273 -5.81 -22.18 -12.90
CA ALA A 273 -4.44 -21.74 -12.65
C ALA A 273 -4.13 -20.46 -13.41
N GLU A 274 -3.26 -19.60 -12.86
CA GLU A 274 -2.82 -18.36 -13.50
C GLU A 274 -1.29 -18.37 -13.63
N TYR A 275 -0.77 -18.10 -14.84
CA TYR A 275 0.65 -18.14 -15.20
C TYR A 275 1.12 -16.79 -15.71
N TRP A 276 2.37 -16.43 -15.42
CA TRP A 276 2.96 -15.24 -16.03
C TRP A 276 3.43 -15.52 -17.45
N TYR A 277 3.07 -14.64 -18.38
CA TYR A 277 3.52 -14.69 -19.76
C TYR A 277 4.27 -13.40 -20.13
N GLY A 278 5.43 -13.52 -20.81
CA GLY A 278 6.24 -12.39 -21.28
C GLY A 278 7.27 -11.89 -20.27
N LYS A 279 7.66 -10.62 -20.45
CA LYS A 279 8.72 -9.96 -19.65
C LYS A 279 8.24 -9.59 -18.26
N SER A 280 9.15 -9.52 -17.29
CA SER A 280 8.89 -8.86 -16.01
C SER A 280 8.66 -7.37 -16.21
N LYS A 281 7.70 -6.79 -15.47
CA LYS A 281 7.54 -5.34 -15.39
C LYS A 281 8.54 -4.75 -14.39
N ASP A 282 8.91 -3.48 -14.61
CA ASP A 282 9.80 -2.77 -13.69
C ASP A 282 9.27 -2.79 -12.25
N GLY A 283 10.14 -3.18 -11.32
CA GLY A 283 9.82 -3.28 -9.89
C GLY A 283 9.17 -4.58 -9.41
N GLU A 284 8.77 -5.49 -10.31
CA GLU A 284 8.27 -6.84 -9.98
C GLU A 284 8.99 -7.91 -10.79
N VAL A 285 9.72 -8.82 -10.15
CA VAL A 285 10.29 -9.97 -10.86
C VAL A 285 9.21 -11.04 -11.00
N ARG A 286 8.79 -11.30 -12.23
CA ARG A 286 7.89 -12.42 -12.59
C ARG A 286 8.52 -13.26 -13.67
N ILE A 287 8.38 -14.56 -13.57
CA ILE A 287 9.01 -15.53 -14.48
C ILE A 287 7.97 -16.08 -15.43
N HIS A 288 8.28 -16.03 -16.71
CA HIS A 288 7.46 -16.64 -17.76
C HIS A 288 7.22 -18.14 -17.48
N GLY A 289 5.97 -18.58 -17.59
CA GLY A 289 5.56 -19.97 -17.32
C GLY A 289 5.41 -20.31 -15.84
N HIS A 290 5.80 -19.44 -14.91
CA HIS A 290 5.57 -19.69 -13.48
C HIS A 290 4.16 -19.30 -13.07
N HIS A 291 3.52 -20.14 -12.24
CA HIS A 291 2.18 -19.89 -11.74
C HIS A 291 2.18 -18.91 -10.55
N TYR A 292 1.13 -18.12 -10.46
CA TYR A 292 0.91 -17.16 -9.37
C TYR A 292 -0.54 -17.23 -8.92
N PRO A 293 -0.81 -17.27 -7.60
CA PRO A 293 -2.18 -17.28 -7.10
C PRO A 293 -2.89 -15.95 -7.40
N ALA A 294 -4.21 -15.98 -7.42
CA ALA A 294 -5.05 -14.80 -7.57
C ALA A 294 -4.73 -13.76 -6.49
N CYS A 295 -4.79 -12.46 -6.85
CA CYS A 295 -4.42 -11.41 -5.92
C CYS A 295 -5.39 -11.33 -4.74
N ARG A 296 -4.84 -11.23 -3.52
CA ARG A 296 -5.63 -11.13 -2.28
C ARG A 296 -6.20 -9.73 -2.03
N GLY A 297 -5.86 -8.73 -2.85
CA GLY A 297 -6.39 -7.37 -2.77
C GLY A 297 -7.69 -7.23 -3.57
N LYS A 298 -7.57 -6.87 -4.85
CA LYS A 298 -8.70 -6.59 -5.74
C LYS A 298 -9.60 -7.79 -6.01
N CYS A 299 -9.01 -9.00 -6.15
CA CYS A 299 -9.75 -10.18 -6.57
C CYS A 299 -10.45 -10.90 -5.41
N ARG A 300 -9.96 -10.77 -4.16
CA ARG A 300 -10.51 -11.56 -3.03
C ARG A 300 -11.98 -11.29 -2.75
N PRO A 301 -12.47 -10.04 -2.65
CA PRO A 301 -13.90 -9.80 -2.44
C PRO A 301 -14.73 -10.33 -3.60
N LEU A 302 -14.28 -10.08 -4.81
CA LEU A 302 -14.96 -10.47 -6.03
C LEU A 302 -15.06 -11.99 -6.17
N LEU A 303 -13.95 -12.70 -6.05
CA LEU A 303 -13.93 -14.16 -6.11
C LEU A 303 -14.67 -14.79 -4.90
N GLY A 304 -14.64 -14.13 -3.73
CA GLY A 304 -15.45 -14.55 -2.57
C GLY A 304 -16.96 -14.59 -2.86
N TRP A 305 -17.45 -13.68 -3.71
CA TRP A 305 -18.81 -13.70 -4.23
C TRP A 305 -18.98 -14.74 -5.36
N MET A 306 -18.12 -14.70 -6.39
CA MET A 306 -18.25 -15.54 -7.59
C MET A 306 -18.17 -17.06 -7.28
N LEU A 307 -17.44 -17.45 -6.24
CA LEU A 307 -17.27 -18.84 -5.83
C LEU A 307 -18.41 -19.38 -4.96
N GLN A 308 -19.39 -18.56 -4.56
CA GLN A 308 -20.56 -19.03 -3.81
C GLN A 308 -21.38 -19.97 -4.68
N GLY A 309 -21.71 -21.14 -4.11
CA GLY A 309 -22.39 -22.22 -4.82
C GLY A 309 -21.45 -23.29 -5.40
N LEU A 310 -20.12 -23.07 -5.40
CA LEU A 310 -19.14 -24.09 -5.76
C LEU A 310 -18.58 -24.81 -4.52
N ASP A 311 -18.32 -26.10 -4.67
CA ASP A 311 -17.46 -26.83 -3.74
C ASP A 311 -16.00 -26.51 -4.04
N VAL A 312 -15.43 -25.58 -3.24
CA VAL A 312 -14.05 -25.10 -3.38
C VAL A 312 -13.18 -25.74 -2.32
N THR A 313 -12.12 -26.42 -2.74
CA THR A 313 -11.16 -27.01 -1.80
C THR A 313 -10.58 -25.96 -0.86
N PRO A 314 -10.40 -26.27 0.43
CA PRO A 314 -9.76 -25.35 1.37
C PRO A 314 -8.37 -24.91 0.84
N PRO A 315 -7.92 -23.69 1.13
CA PRO A 315 -6.58 -23.25 0.75
C PRO A 315 -5.52 -24.21 1.31
N LEU A 316 -4.48 -24.50 0.54
CA LEU A 316 -3.34 -25.28 1.01
C LEU A 316 -2.69 -24.56 2.19
N GLY A 317 -2.78 -25.11 3.40
CA GLY A 317 -2.20 -24.53 4.62
C GLY A 317 -3.08 -23.53 5.35
N ILE A 318 -4.32 -23.26 4.91
CA ILE A 318 -5.38 -22.65 5.71
C ILE A 318 -6.49 -23.69 5.95
N GLU A 319 -6.13 -24.89 6.30
CA GLU A 319 -7.03 -25.67 7.13
C GLU A 319 -7.35 -24.78 8.33
N ASN A 320 -8.65 -24.56 8.56
CA ASN A 320 -9.21 -23.83 9.70
C ASN A 320 -8.13 -23.55 10.73
N ARG A 321 -7.47 -22.36 10.65
CA ARG A 321 -6.56 -21.98 11.72
C ARG A 321 -7.48 -21.93 12.94
N GLY A 322 -7.45 -22.96 13.73
CA GLY A 322 -8.17 -23.06 15.01
C GLY A 322 -7.64 -22.06 16.03
N TYR A 323 -7.27 -20.87 15.54
CA TYR A 323 -7.11 -19.70 16.38
C TYR A 323 -8.53 -19.31 16.79
N ALA A 324 -8.92 -19.71 17.99
CA ALA A 324 -10.05 -19.07 18.66
C ALA A 324 -9.96 -17.58 18.37
N LYS A 325 -11.08 -16.88 18.19
CA LYS A 325 -11.12 -15.42 18.07
C LYS A 325 -10.57 -14.80 19.37
N VAL A 326 -9.25 -14.87 19.53
CA VAL A 326 -8.56 -14.31 20.70
C VAL A 326 -8.28 -12.85 20.34
N SER A 327 -8.91 -11.95 21.07
CA SER A 327 -8.61 -10.52 20.97
C SER A 327 -7.22 -10.22 21.54
N PRO A 328 -6.53 -9.19 21.02
CA PRO A 328 -5.33 -8.67 21.67
C PRO A 328 -5.64 -8.24 23.11
N GLU A 329 -4.67 -8.33 23.98
CA GLU A 329 -4.73 -7.87 25.37
C GLU A 329 -3.85 -6.62 25.50
N ILE A 330 -4.39 -5.52 26.04
CA ILE A 330 -3.59 -4.32 26.35
C ILE A 330 -2.82 -4.59 27.64
N ILE A 331 -1.50 -4.61 27.55
CA ILE A 331 -0.58 -4.87 28.68
C ILE A 331 -0.24 -3.56 29.40
N PHE A 332 -0.12 -2.49 28.63
CA PHE A 332 0.22 -1.16 29.15
C PHE A 332 -0.34 -0.08 28.24
N GLU A 333 -0.72 1.03 28.83
CA GLU A 333 -1.18 2.23 28.14
C GLU A 333 -0.78 3.49 28.92
N ASN A 334 -0.38 4.53 28.20
CA ASN A 334 -0.24 5.89 28.69
C ASN A 334 -0.73 6.92 27.64
N GLU A 335 -0.42 8.20 27.79
CA GLU A 335 -0.81 9.23 26.81
C GLU A 335 -0.10 9.14 25.45
N TRP A 336 1.06 8.44 25.38
CA TRP A 336 1.94 8.40 24.21
C TRP A 336 1.87 7.11 23.42
N PHE A 337 1.66 5.97 24.09
CA PHE A 337 1.68 4.66 23.46
C PHE A 337 0.91 3.60 24.27
N CYS A 338 0.59 2.51 23.60
CA CYS A 338 0.18 1.26 24.25
C CYS A 338 1.05 0.08 23.80
N VAL A 339 1.16 -0.91 24.67
CA VAL A 339 1.78 -2.20 24.41
C VAL A 339 0.72 -3.28 24.55
N VAL A 340 0.61 -4.13 23.54
CA VAL A 340 -0.38 -5.21 23.50
C VAL A 340 0.29 -6.58 23.40
N ASN A 341 -0.35 -7.58 23.94
CA ASN A 341 -0.03 -8.98 23.67
C ASN A 341 -0.79 -9.42 22.41
N LYS A 342 -0.10 -9.48 21.28
CA LYS A 342 -0.67 -9.90 20.01
C LYS A 342 -0.88 -11.42 20.01
N PRO A 343 -2.08 -11.93 19.71
CA PRO A 343 -2.28 -13.36 19.50
C PRO A 343 -1.57 -13.83 18.21
N ALA A 344 -1.20 -15.11 18.15
CA ALA A 344 -0.74 -15.74 16.92
C ALA A 344 -1.89 -15.76 15.89
N GLY A 345 -1.56 -15.68 14.59
CA GLY A 345 -2.54 -15.69 13.50
C GLY A 345 -3.14 -14.34 13.15
N MET A 346 -2.98 -13.30 13.98
CA MET A 346 -3.48 -11.94 13.72
C MET A 346 -2.42 -11.06 13.07
N LEU A 347 -2.82 -10.24 12.11
CA LEU A 347 -1.93 -9.25 11.48
C LEU A 347 -1.58 -8.10 12.44
N SER A 348 -0.36 -7.54 12.36
CA SER A 348 0.01 -6.33 13.11
C SER A 348 -0.64 -5.08 12.52
N VAL A 349 -0.61 -4.96 11.19
CA VAL A 349 -1.17 -3.84 10.41
C VAL A 349 -2.12 -4.41 9.34
N PRO A 350 -3.04 -3.59 8.80
CA PRO A 350 -3.95 -4.04 7.75
C PRO A 350 -3.21 -4.66 6.56
N GLY A 351 -3.60 -5.86 6.19
CA GLY A 351 -3.14 -6.53 4.99
C GLY A 351 -4.05 -6.26 3.79
N LYS A 352 -3.60 -6.65 2.60
CA LYS A 352 -4.40 -6.52 1.36
C LYS A 352 -5.64 -7.44 1.34
N GLY A 353 -5.77 -8.34 2.30
CA GLY A 353 -6.84 -9.36 2.35
C GLY A 353 -8.05 -9.00 3.21
N GLY A 354 -8.10 -7.82 3.83
CA GLY A 354 -9.22 -7.40 4.70
C GLY A 354 -9.30 -8.16 6.02
N GLU A 355 -8.26 -8.92 6.40
CA GLU A 355 -8.18 -9.61 7.69
C GLU A 355 -7.98 -8.59 8.81
N LEU A 356 -8.66 -8.82 9.94
CA LEU A 356 -8.55 -7.96 11.11
C LEU A 356 -7.10 -7.90 11.61
N SER A 357 -6.59 -6.70 11.81
CA SER A 357 -5.25 -6.45 12.36
C SER A 357 -5.31 -5.86 13.76
N VAL A 358 -4.21 -5.94 14.50
CA VAL A 358 -4.10 -5.29 15.82
C VAL A 358 -4.33 -3.79 15.70
N GLN A 359 -3.82 -3.15 14.65
CA GLN A 359 -4.06 -1.71 14.43
C GLN A 359 -5.54 -1.38 14.26
N GLN A 360 -6.28 -2.15 13.46
CA GLN A 360 -7.73 -1.96 13.29
C GLN A 360 -8.48 -2.22 14.59
N TRP A 361 -8.13 -3.29 15.31
CA TRP A 361 -8.73 -3.59 16.61
C TRP A 361 -8.50 -2.46 17.63
N LEU A 362 -7.29 -1.89 17.69
CA LEU A 362 -6.99 -0.73 18.54
C LEU A 362 -7.80 0.51 18.13
N ILE A 363 -7.92 0.77 16.82
CA ILE A 363 -8.73 1.89 16.32
C ILE A 363 -10.20 1.72 16.73
N GLU A 364 -10.76 0.54 16.60
CA GLU A 364 -12.14 0.24 17.01
C GLU A 364 -12.29 0.34 18.53
N HIS A 365 -11.35 -0.22 19.30
CA HIS A 365 -11.35 -0.16 20.77
C HIS A 365 -11.36 1.28 21.27
N TYR A 366 -10.46 2.13 20.79
CA TYR A 366 -10.39 3.52 21.23
C TYR A 366 -11.48 4.41 20.63
N ASN A 367 -12.01 4.11 19.44
CA ASN A 367 -13.20 4.81 18.90
C ASN A 367 -14.45 4.52 19.73
N HIS A 368 -14.61 3.31 20.26
CA HIS A 368 -15.70 2.97 21.16
C HIS A 368 -15.59 3.72 22.51
N GLU A 369 -14.39 4.03 22.97
CA GLU A 369 -14.16 4.83 24.17
C GLU A 369 -14.36 6.33 23.95
N GLN A 370 -14.23 6.84 22.70
CA GLN A 370 -14.56 8.24 22.36
C GLN A 370 -16.03 8.58 22.63
N SER A 371 -16.95 7.64 22.49
CA SER A 371 -18.35 7.82 22.92
C SER A 371 -18.47 8.14 24.42
N LYS A 372 -17.40 7.96 25.21
CA LYS A 372 -17.27 8.25 26.64
C LYS A 372 -16.47 9.53 26.95
N GLY A 373 -16.11 10.36 25.93
CA GLY A 373 -15.51 11.68 26.12
C GLY A 373 -13.97 11.76 26.00
N ILE A 374 -13.30 10.69 25.57
CA ILE A 374 -11.85 10.70 25.31
C ILE A 374 -11.60 11.17 23.86
N GLY A 375 -10.71 12.13 23.64
CA GLY A 375 -10.40 12.71 22.32
C GLY A 375 -9.87 11.69 21.31
N LYS A 376 -10.01 12.00 20.00
CA LYS A 376 -9.57 11.14 18.89
C LYS A 376 -8.07 10.88 18.95
N ARG A 377 -7.64 9.63 19.12
CA ARG A 377 -6.23 9.22 19.10
C ARG A 377 -5.84 8.73 17.70
N GLU A 378 -4.82 9.31 17.10
CA GLU A 378 -4.21 8.78 15.88
C GLU A 378 -3.30 7.61 16.23
N ILE A 379 -3.67 6.39 15.82
CA ILE A 379 -2.96 5.16 16.19
C ILE A 379 -2.05 4.71 15.07
N LYS A 380 -0.74 4.62 15.36
CA LYS A 380 0.29 4.14 14.43
C LYS A 380 1.09 3.01 15.06
N MET A 381 1.30 1.91 14.33
CA MET A 381 2.11 0.80 14.80
C MET A 381 3.60 1.17 14.76
N ALA A 382 4.28 1.13 15.91
CA ALA A 382 5.70 1.46 16.01
C ALA A 382 6.60 0.41 15.32
N HIS A 383 6.20 -0.85 15.36
CA HIS A 383 6.84 -1.97 14.67
C HIS A 383 5.82 -3.03 14.28
N ARG A 384 6.27 -4.12 13.69
CA ARG A 384 5.41 -5.24 13.31
C ARG A 384 5.98 -6.58 13.75
N LEU A 385 5.08 -7.52 14.05
CA LEU A 385 5.35 -8.94 14.15
C LEU A 385 4.73 -9.67 12.95
N ASP A 386 5.30 -10.80 12.58
CA ASP A 386 4.69 -11.67 11.57
C ASP A 386 3.32 -12.15 12.05
N GLN A 387 2.43 -12.51 11.12
CA GLN A 387 1.05 -12.92 11.43
C GLN A 387 1.01 -14.01 12.50
N ASP A 388 1.84 -15.06 12.35
CA ASP A 388 1.84 -16.22 13.23
C ASP A 388 2.70 -16.04 14.50
N THR A 389 3.51 -14.98 14.59
CA THR A 389 4.29 -14.62 15.78
C THR A 389 3.37 -13.95 16.81
N SER A 390 3.41 -14.41 18.04
CA SER A 390 2.66 -13.81 19.17
C SER A 390 3.57 -12.94 20.04
N GLY A 391 2.97 -12.17 20.96
CA GLY A 391 3.67 -11.44 22.01
C GLY A 391 3.62 -9.92 21.88
N LEU A 392 4.58 -9.26 22.52
CA LEU A 392 4.62 -7.81 22.69
C LEU A 392 4.70 -7.04 21.38
N LEU A 393 3.72 -6.19 21.15
CA LEU A 393 3.60 -5.32 20.01
C LEU A 393 3.20 -3.91 20.47
N MET A 394 3.88 -2.87 19.96
CA MET A 394 3.65 -1.50 20.37
C MET A 394 2.93 -0.68 19.30
N ALA A 395 1.97 0.12 19.73
CA ALA A 395 1.34 1.20 18.97
C ALA A 395 1.55 2.53 19.67
N THR A 396 1.67 3.62 18.91
CA THR A 396 1.86 4.99 19.39
C THR A 396 0.62 5.83 19.13
N PHE A 397 0.42 6.86 19.95
CA PHE A 397 -0.65 7.83 19.85
C PHE A 397 -0.10 9.18 19.35
N GLY A 398 -0.50 9.57 18.15
CA GLY A 398 -0.05 10.80 17.49
C GLY A 398 1.29 10.70 16.77
N GLU A 399 1.62 11.77 16.04
CA GLU A 399 2.77 11.83 15.13
C GLU A 399 4.12 11.93 15.87
N GLU A 400 4.16 12.65 16.99
CA GLU A 400 5.38 12.90 17.75
C GLU A 400 5.94 11.60 18.36
N SER A 401 5.10 10.89 19.11
CA SER A 401 5.47 9.60 19.70
C SER A 401 5.84 8.57 18.64
N TYR A 402 5.16 8.59 17.48
CA TYR A 402 5.49 7.71 16.36
C TYR A 402 6.89 7.98 15.81
N LYS A 403 7.24 9.24 15.54
CA LYS A 403 8.58 9.61 15.02
C LYS A 403 9.69 9.23 15.99
N GLU A 404 9.51 9.48 17.28
CA GLU A 404 10.50 9.14 18.29
C GLU A 404 10.69 7.62 18.41
N MET A 405 9.62 6.84 18.40
CA MET A 405 9.74 5.38 18.42
C MET A 405 10.35 4.83 17.13
N GLN A 406 10.00 5.37 15.96
CA GLN A 406 10.67 4.98 14.70
C GLN A 406 12.18 5.26 14.75
N ARG A 407 12.60 6.40 15.35
CA ARG A 407 14.00 6.73 15.55
C ARG A 407 14.71 5.70 16.45
N LEU A 408 14.08 5.30 17.57
CA LEU A 408 14.64 4.29 18.47
C LEU A 408 14.81 2.92 17.78
N PHE A 409 13.82 2.49 16.98
CA PHE A 409 13.94 1.25 16.20
C PHE A 409 15.03 1.35 15.13
N ALA A 410 15.11 2.47 14.41
CA ALA A 410 16.11 2.69 13.37
C ALA A 410 17.55 2.74 13.93
N THR A 411 17.73 3.33 15.13
CA THR A 411 19.03 3.43 15.82
C THR A 411 19.34 2.22 16.73
N ARG A 412 18.50 1.16 16.67
CA ARG A 412 18.69 -0.08 17.43
C ARG A 412 18.72 0.12 18.97
N GLN A 413 17.99 1.12 19.47
CA GLN A 413 17.89 1.44 20.90
C GLN A 413 16.71 0.75 21.59
N VAL A 414 16.06 -0.18 20.92
CA VAL A 414 14.97 -1.02 21.46
C VAL A 414 15.50 -2.44 21.59
N ASN A 415 15.62 -2.93 22.82
CA ASN A 415 15.99 -4.30 23.11
C ASN A 415 14.76 -5.21 23.00
N LYS A 416 14.91 -6.32 22.32
CA LYS A 416 13.83 -7.29 22.06
C LYS A 416 14.34 -8.69 22.34
N GLU A 417 13.53 -9.49 23.06
CA GLU A 417 13.81 -10.91 23.21
C GLU A 417 12.62 -11.72 22.74
N TYR A 418 12.93 -12.79 22.01
CA TYR A 418 11.95 -13.74 21.50
C TYR A 418 12.28 -15.13 21.99
N LYS A 419 11.29 -15.84 22.54
CA LYS A 419 11.40 -17.25 22.84
C LYS A 419 10.94 -18.06 21.62
N ALA A 420 11.76 -19.00 21.19
CA ALA A 420 11.44 -19.94 20.12
C ALA A 420 11.66 -21.37 20.59
N ILE A 421 10.81 -22.31 20.12
CA ILE A 421 11.06 -23.74 20.22
C ILE A 421 11.41 -24.24 18.83
N LEU A 422 12.60 -24.82 18.68
CA LEU A 422 13.14 -25.34 17.42
C LEU A 422 12.93 -26.87 17.34
N GLU A 423 12.80 -27.39 16.13
CA GLU A 423 12.74 -28.83 15.88
C GLU A 423 14.13 -29.46 16.03
N GLY A 424 14.26 -30.50 16.84
CA GLY A 424 15.49 -31.27 17.06
C GLY A 424 16.27 -30.88 18.32
N ASP A 425 17.33 -31.64 18.57
CA ASP A 425 18.22 -31.42 19.74
C ASP A 425 19.40 -30.54 19.37
N TYR A 426 19.43 -29.30 19.87
CA TYR A 426 20.50 -28.32 19.67
C TYR A 426 21.87 -28.85 20.09
N ARG A 427 21.93 -29.69 21.13
CA ARG A 427 23.18 -30.27 21.65
C ARG A 427 23.91 -31.13 20.61
N ALA A 428 23.15 -31.73 19.67
CA ALA A 428 23.71 -32.51 18.58
C ALA A 428 24.49 -31.66 17.54
N LEU A 429 24.20 -30.36 17.46
CA LEU A 429 24.85 -29.45 16.50
C LEU A 429 26.30 -29.08 16.90
N LYS A 430 26.69 -29.32 18.15
CA LYS A 430 28.00 -28.94 18.70
C LYS A 430 28.34 -27.46 18.49
N LYS A 431 27.31 -26.58 18.41
CA LYS A 431 27.46 -25.12 18.32
C LYS A 431 27.60 -24.51 19.73
N PRO A 432 28.17 -23.29 19.87
CA PRO A 432 28.28 -22.62 21.16
C PRO A 432 26.90 -22.30 21.73
N GLN A 433 26.77 -22.31 23.05
CA GLN A 433 25.51 -22.00 23.75
C GLN A 433 24.95 -20.61 23.41
N ARG A 434 25.83 -19.65 23.10
CA ARG A 434 25.51 -18.31 22.62
C ARG A 434 26.26 -18.00 21.33
N GLY A 435 25.64 -17.25 20.44
CA GLY A 435 26.30 -16.84 19.20
C GLY A 435 25.52 -15.79 18.45
N ILE A 436 26.09 -15.37 17.34
CA ILE A 436 25.49 -14.38 16.43
C ILE A 436 25.28 -15.02 15.07
N ILE A 437 24.08 -14.83 14.52
CA ILE A 437 23.74 -15.19 13.13
C ILE A 437 23.68 -13.91 12.33
N SER A 438 24.53 -13.79 11.31
CA SER A 438 24.56 -12.66 10.39
C SER A 438 24.40 -13.18 8.97
N LEU A 439 23.18 -13.09 8.42
CA LEU A 439 22.82 -13.61 7.12
C LEU A 439 22.01 -12.55 6.38
N PRO A 440 22.46 -12.05 5.20
CA PRO A 440 21.69 -11.10 4.43
C PRO A 440 20.43 -11.75 3.87
N LEU A 441 19.27 -11.10 4.01
CA LEU A 441 17.96 -11.64 3.62
C LEU A 441 17.32 -10.83 2.50
N ALA A 442 16.75 -11.56 1.53
CA ALA A 442 15.93 -11.02 0.46
C ALA A 442 14.61 -11.80 0.35
N PRO A 443 13.55 -11.19 -0.21
CA PRO A 443 12.34 -11.92 -0.56
C PRO A 443 12.66 -13.05 -1.56
N ASP A 444 12.13 -14.23 -1.31
CA ASP A 444 12.11 -15.26 -2.34
C ASP A 444 11.03 -14.90 -3.35
N ILE A 445 11.48 -14.47 -4.52
CA ILE A 445 10.59 -13.93 -5.55
C ILE A 445 9.71 -15.05 -6.13
N LEU A 446 10.22 -16.26 -6.14
CA LEU A 446 9.55 -17.45 -6.70
C LEU A 446 8.60 -18.10 -5.71
N ASP A 447 8.83 -17.93 -4.41
CA ASP A 447 8.05 -18.58 -3.35
C ASP A 447 7.64 -17.56 -2.27
N ARG A 448 6.88 -16.52 -2.66
CA ARG A 448 6.32 -15.56 -1.71
C ARG A 448 5.26 -16.23 -0.81
N PRO A 449 5.21 -15.93 0.49
CA PRO A 449 5.89 -14.82 1.18
C PRO A 449 7.27 -15.15 1.76
N ARG A 450 7.91 -16.25 1.37
CA ARG A 450 9.22 -16.67 1.90
C ARG A 450 10.30 -15.61 1.70
N GLN A 451 11.27 -15.63 2.61
CA GLN A 451 12.55 -14.93 2.51
C GLN A 451 13.65 -15.98 2.34
N ARG A 452 14.73 -15.61 1.68
CA ARG A 452 15.91 -16.46 1.51
C ARG A 452 17.19 -15.74 1.93
N VAL A 453 18.21 -16.49 2.23
CA VAL A 453 19.57 -15.95 2.38
C VAL A 453 20.08 -15.59 0.99
N ASP A 454 20.50 -14.35 0.79
CA ASP A 454 20.98 -13.83 -0.48
C ASP A 454 22.18 -12.92 -0.22
N SER A 455 23.39 -13.42 -0.54
CA SER A 455 24.64 -12.72 -0.28
C SER A 455 24.90 -11.53 -1.21
N GLU A 456 24.23 -11.48 -2.37
CA GLU A 456 24.44 -10.44 -3.38
C GLU A 456 23.46 -9.26 -3.23
N HIS A 457 22.17 -9.56 -3.00
CA HIS A 457 21.09 -8.56 -2.99
C HIS A 457 20.35 -8.49 -1.65
N GLY A 458 20.71 -9.34 -0.69
CA GLY A 458 20.07 -9.41 0.61
C GLY A 458 20.40 -8.22 1.49
N LYS A 459 19.42 -7.78 2.28
CA LYS A 459 19.63 -6.76 3.31
C LYS A 459 20.24 -7.40 4.55
N GLU A 460 21.26 -6.74 5.12
CA GLU A 460 21.89 -7.17 6.36
C GLU A 460 20.84 -7.52 7.42
N SER A 461 21.00 -8.70 8.03
CA SER A 461 20.20 -9.11 9.18
C SER A 461 21.06 -9.82 10.21
N VAL A 462 20.94 -9.40 11.47
CA VAL A 462 21.78 -9.85 12.58
C VAL A 462 20.90 -10.23 13.76
N THR A 463 21.12 -11.44 14.30
CA THR A 463 20.41 -11.97 15.47
C THR A 463 21.40 -12.63 16.42
N GLU A 464 21.40 -12.22 17.66
CA GLU A 464 22.05 -12.96 18.73
C GLU A 464 21.12 -14.07 19.21
N TYR A 465 21.66 -15.25 19.55
CA TYR A 465 20.90 -16.36 20.09
C TYR A 465 21.53 -16.95 21.34
N GLU A 466 20.70 -17.52 22.19
CA GLU A 466 21.09 -18.24 23.39
C GLU A 466 20.28 -19.53 23.53
N PHE A 467 20.98 -20.66 23.58
CA PHE A 467 20.37 -21.96 23.87
C PHE A 467 20.05 -22.06 25.37
N ILE A 468 18.81 -22.46 25.69
CA ILE A 468 18.34 -22.57 27.07
C ILE A 468 18.26 -24.03 27.50
N THR A 469 17.52 -24.87 26.78
CA THR A 469 17.31 -26.27 27.13
C THR A 469 16.88 -27.10 25.92
N SER A 470 17.01 -28.41 26.02
CA SER A 470 16.47 -29.39 25.05
C SER A 470 15.93 -30.60 25.76
N ASP A 471 14.81 -31.12 25.27
CA ASP A 471 14.22 -32.42 25.69
C ASP A 471 14.67 -33.61 24.79
N GLY A 472 15.52 -33.37 23.81
CA GLY A 472 16.00 -34.33 22.81
C GLY A 472 15.19 -34.35 21.51
N GLU A 473 13.96 -33.87 21.50
CA GLU A 473 13.11 -33.73 20.30
C GLU A 473 12.96 -32.27 19.88
N THR A 474 12.99 -31.38 20.85
CA THR A 474 12.89 -29.92 20.63
C THR A 474 13.90 -29.17 21.49
N SER A 475 14.20 -27.94 21.09
CA SER A 475 15.16 -27.05 21.78
C SER A 475 14.59 -25.65 21.96
N THR A 476 14.71 -25.13 23.17
CA THR A 476 14.33 -23.75 23.50
C THR A 476 15.50 -22.80 23.26
N ILE A 477 15.28 -21.77 22.44
CA ILE A 477 16.26 -20.73 22.11
C ILE A 477 15.66 -19.35 22.43
N ILE A 478 16.47 -18.47 22.99
CA ILE A 478 16.18 -17.04 23.07
C ILE A 478 16.90 -16.34 21.93
N PHE A 479 16.14 -15.57 21.12
CA PHE A 479 16.68 -14.72 20.07
C PHE A 479 16.62 -13.25 20.46
N ARG A 480 17.70 -12.50 20.19
CA ARG A 480 17.81 -11.05 20.38
C ARG A 480 18.15 -10.42 19.01
N PRO A 481 17.14 -10.03 18.21
CA PRO A 481 17.39 -9.46 16.89
C PRO A 481 17.87 -8.01 16.98
N HIS A 482 19.05 -7.72 16.41
CA HIS A 482 19.58 -6.36 16.24
C HIS A 482 18.92 -5.64 15.04
N THR A 483 18.43 -6.39 14.06
CA THR A 483 17.70 -5.91 12.88
C THR A 483 16.28 -6.48 12.89
N GLY A 484 15.37 -5.97 12.02
CA GLY A 484 13.97 -6.39 11.98
C GLY A 484 13.50 -6.72 10.55
N ARG A 485 14.17 -7.67 9.86
CA ARG A 485 13.74 -8.09 8.52
C ARG A 485 12.56 -9.05 8.58
N THR A 486 11.75 -9.07 7.53
CA THR A 486 10.63 -10.01 7.39
C THR A 486 11.14 -11.44 7.57
N HIS A 487 10.45 -12.24 8.39
CA HIS A 487 10.78 -13.63 8.72
C HIS A 487 12.21 -13.86 9.23
N GLN A 488 12.92 -12.82 9.72
CA GLN A 488 14.33 -12.91 10.08
C GLN A 488 14.64 -14.09 11.00
N LEU A 489 13.97 -14.19 12.14
CA LEU A 489 14.22 -15.25 13.12
C LEU A 489 13.89 -16.64 12.57
N ARG A 490 12.87 -16.74 11.74
CA ARG A 490 12.43 -17.98 11.12
C ARG A 490 13.48 -18.50 10.12
N VAL A 491 14.03 -17.61 9.25
CA VAL A 491 15.09 -17.97 8.31
C VAL A 491 16.39 -18.25 9.04
N HIS A 492 16.77 -17.45 10.05
CA HIS A 492 17.97 -17.66 10.84
C HIS A 492 17.95 -19.00 11.59
N ALA A 493 16.77 -19.41 12.07
CA ALA A 493 16.59 -20.72 12.68
C ALA A 493 16.70 -21.86 11.66
N ALA A 494 15.99 -21.77 10.52
CA ALA A 494 15.83 -22.87 9.56
C ALA A 494 17.01 -23.03 8.60
N SER A 495 17.69 -21.92 8.21
CA SER A 495 18.81 -21.95 7.26
C SER A 495 19.97 -22.80 7.76
N GLN A 496 20.56 -23.61 6.88
CA GLN A 496 21.79 -24.37 7.16
C GLN A 496 22.98 -23.46 7.52
N SER A 497 23.02 -22.25 6.93
CA SER A 497 24.00 -21.22 7.29
C SER A 497 23.69 -20.54 8.64
N GLY A 498 22.51 -20.72 9.19
CA GLY A 498 22.09 -20.30 10.53
C GLY A 498 22.18 -21.44 11.53
N LEU A 499 21.07 -21.78 12.22
CA LEU A 499 21.03 -22.91 13.15
C LEU A 499 20.78 -24.24 12.45
N GLY A 500 20.14 -24.28 11.28
CA GLY A 500 19.73 -25.49 10.58
C GLY A 500 18.58 -26.24 11.26
N MET A 501 17.87 -25.55 12.19
CA MET A 501 16.77 -26.10 12.97
C MET A 501 15.56 -25.17 12.85
N PRO A 502 14.54 -25.53 12.08
CA PRO A 502 13.36 -24.69 11.92
C PRO A 502 12.58 -24.57 13.24
N ILE A 503 11.80 -23.50 13.35
CA ILE A 503 10.89 -23.28 14.50
C ILE A 503 9.70 -24.24 14.40
N VAL A 504 9.34 -24.88 15.49
CA VAL A 504 8.19 -25.78 15.58
C VAL A 504 6.92 -25.08 15.12
N GLY A 505 6.16 -25.70 14.21
CA GLY A 505 4.96 -25.14 13.61
C GLY A 505 5.21 -24.06 12.55
N ASP A 506 6.44 -23.91 12.07
CA ASP A 506 6.73 -23.03 10.95
C ASP A 506 6.35 -23.69 9.61
N ARG A 507 5.20 -23.31 9.08
CA ARG A 507 4.65 -23.85 7.83
C ARG A 507 5.43 -23.43 6.58
N LEU A 508 6.23 -22.38 6.66
CA LEU A 508 7.04 -21.89 5.53
C LEU A 508 8.44 -22.54 5.51
N TYR A 509 9.08 -22.65 6.67
CA TYR A 509 10.49 -23.07 6.75
C TYR A 509 10.70 -24.39 7.49
N GLY A 510 9.66 -24.94 8.15
CA GLY A 510 9.71 -26.15 8.96
C GLY A 510 9.20 -27.40 8.25
N ASN A 511 9.09 -28.49 9.00
CA ASN A 511 8.58 -29.77 8.53
C ASN A 511 7.04 -29.72 8.40
N LYS A 512 6.53 -29.90 7.17
CA LYS A 512 5.10 -29.87 6.85
C LYS A 512 4.28 -31.02 7.46
N ASN A 513 4.94 -32.08 7.90
CA ASN A 513 4.27 -33.30 8.41
C ASN A 513 4.03 -33.28 9.92
N ARG A 514 4.43 -32.23 10.63
CA ARG A 514 4.21 -32.11 12.08
C ARG A 514 2.87 -31.38 12.31
N ASP A 515 1.92 -32.09 12.88
CA ASP A 515 0.62 -31.50 13.26
C ASP A 515 0.79 -30.62 14.51
N VAL A 516 1.03 -29.35 14.30
CA VAL A 516 1.20 -28.34 15.35
C VAL A 516 0.32 -27.14 15.04
N SER A 517 -0.50 -26.76 16.03
CA SER A 517 -1.56 -25.75 15.87
C SER A 517 -1.05 -24.34 15.54
N ARG A 518 0.21 -23.98 15.89
CA ARG A 518 0.76 -22.62 15.69
C ARG A 518 2.28 -22.59 15.59
N LEU A 519 2.81 -21.46 15.12
CA LEU A 519 4.24 -21.14 15.17
C LEU A 519 4.69 -20.92 16.65
N HIS A 520 5.72 -21.63 17.09
CA HIS A 520 6.28 -21.52 18.43
C HIS A 520 7.35 -20.41 18.49
N LEU A 521 6.95 -19.19 18.15
CA LEU A 521 7.73 -17.96 18.23
C LEU A 521 6.94 -16.88 18.96
N HIS A 522 7.53 -16.32 20.02
CA HIS A 522 6.87 -15.35 20.89
C HIS A 522 7.80 -14.17 21.25
N ALA A 523 7.37 -12.95 20.98
CA ALA A 523 8.03 -11.72 21.40
C ALA A 523 7.81 -11.51 22.90
N MET A 524 8.75 -11.99 23.74
CA MET A 524 8.56 -12.06 25.18
C MET A 524 9.00 -10.81 25.93
N LYS A 525 9.96 -10.04 25.41
CA LYS A 525 10.49 -8.87 26.08
C LYS A 525 10.66 -7.70 25.11
N LEU A 526 10.31 -6.50 25.60
CA LEU A 526 10.49 -5.23 24.92
C LEU A 526 10.99 -4.19 25.92
N GLU A 527 12.17 -3.62 25.67
CA GLU A 527 12.80 -2.66 26.58
C GLU A 527 13.38 -1.47 25.81
N PHE A 528 13.12 -0.26 26.28
CA PHE A 528 13.61 0.99 25.69
C PHE A 528 13.50 2.14 26.69
N ARG A 529 14.27 3.22 26.43
CA ARG A 529 14.10 4.51 27.10
C ARG A 529 13.27 5.43 26.20
N PHE A 530 12.11 5.87 26.69
CA PHE A 530 11.22 6.68 25.90
C PHE A 530 11.71 8.13 25.83
N PRO A 531 11.97 8.70 24.62
CA PRO A 531 12.69 9.98 24.51
C PRO A 531 11.91 11.19 25.04
N ILE A 532 10.59 11.19 24.94
CA ILE A 532 9.73 12.34 25.31
C ILE A 532 9.72 12.50 26.84
N THR A 533 9.58 11.42 27.59
CA THR A 533 9.54 11.47 29.07
C THR A 533 10.88 11.19 29.73
N GLY A 534 11.81 10.57 28.99
CA GLY A 534 13.08 10.11 29.53
C GLY A 534 12.99 8.85 30.41
N GLU A 535 11.81 8.26 30.54
CA GLU A 535 11.56 7.06 31.36
C GLU A 535 12.04 5.78 30.68
N GLN A 536 12.49 4.84 31.51
CA GLN A 536 12.86 3.49 31.08
C GLN A 536 11.64 2.58 31.21
N TYR A 537 11.31 1.91 30.12
CA TYR A 537 10.24 0.90 30.07
C TYR A 537 10.81 -0.48 29.79
N CYS A 538 10.32 -1.48 30.51
CA CYS A 538 10.63 -2.89 30.30
C CYS A 538 9.36 -3.69 30.45
N PHE A 539 8.89 -4.27 29.36
CA PHE A 539 7.70 -5.15 29.31
C PHE A 539 8.16 -6.58 29.10
N GLU A 540 7.61 -7.50 29.84
CA GLU A 540 7.90 -8.93 29.72
C GLU A 540 6.62 -9.76 29.86
N ILE A 541 6.40 -10.66 28.91
CA ILE A 541 5.33 -11.66 28.96
C ILE A 541 5.96 -13.04 28.83
N PRO A 542 6.15 -13.76 29.94
CA PRO A 542 6.67 -15.10 29.89
C PRO A 542 5.65 -16.04 29.25
N VAL A 543 6.11 -16.85 28.30
CA VAL A 543 5.30 -17.97 27.78
C VAL A 543 5.47 -19.15 28.71
N THR A 544 4.41 -19.51 29.41
CA THR A 544 4.36 -20.79 30.12
C THR A 544 4.34 -21.95 29.12
N GLU A 545 5.11 -23.00 29.35
CA GLU A 545 5.29 -24.14 28.42
C GLU A 545 3.96 -24.77 27.97
N GLY A 546 2.89 -24.71 28.75
CA GLY A 546 1.56 -25.18 28.36
C GLY A 546 0.79 -24.28 27.38
N LYS A 547 1.23 -23.03 27.11
CA LYS A 547 0.55 -22.10 26.16
C LYS A 547 1.11 -22.15 24.74
N PHE A 548 2.20 -22.87 24.46
CA PHE A 548 2.63 -23.16 23.09
C PHE A 548 1.89 -24.35 22.47
N GLY A 549 1.23 -25.17 23.25
CA GLY A 549 0.49 -26.32 22.75
C GLY A 549 -0.32 -26.98 23.84
N LYS A 550 -1.58 -26.83 23.74
CA LYS A 550 -2.74 -27.69 23.91
C LYS A 550 -3.97 -26.80 23.88
N ASN A 551 -4.62 -26.81 22.74
CA ASN A 551 -6.09 -26.72 22.66
C ASN A 551 -6.69 -27.23 21.80
#